data_6761bbb6e4ed239d3443ed8e6f455099
#
_entry.id   6761bbb6e4ed239d3443ed8e6f455099
#
_cell.length_a   1.000
_cell.length_b   1.000
_cell.length_c   1.000
_cell.angle_alpha   90.00
_cell.angle_beta   90.00
_cell.angle_gamma   90.00
#
_symmetry.space_group_name_H-M   'P 1'
#
loop_
_entity.id
_entity.type
_entity.pdbx_description
1 polymer ?
#
loop_
_entity_poly.entity_id
_entity_poly.type
_entity_poly.pdbx_seq_one_letter_code
_entity_poly.pdbx_strand_id
1 'polypeptide(L)'
;MTFLDSSVIIDYLDGVEEIVEFVDEQPVIVTSSICVYEVLAGEVFSAGQTDLIGARENFGRVTALDFSEEVALEAARMQTHLLESGTPMSPRDLMIAATARSAGKELAVSDADFDTEGLRELLSVRKSGPY
;
A
#
# COMPACT_ATOMS: atom_id res chain seq x y z
N MET A 1 10.03 -9.57 -3.61
CA MET A 1 9.02 -8.58 -4.07
C MET A 1 8.30 -7.97 -2.90
N THR A 2 8.09 -6.67 -2.95
CA THR A 2 7.50 -5.90 -1.85
C THR A 2 6.32 -5.07 -2.35
N PHE A 3 5.22 -5.12 -1.63
CA PHE A 3 4.06 -4.27 -1.90
C PHE A 3 4.18 -2.99 -1.07
N LEU A 4 4.06 -1.84 -1.74
CA LEU A 4 4.16 -0.54 -1.09
C LEU A 4 2.77 0.08 -0.91
N ASP A 5 2.48 0.53 0.31
CA ASP A 5 1.31 1.35 0.58
C ASP A 5 1.53 2.77 0.04
N SER A 6 0.45 3.54 -0.14
CA SER A 6 0.52 4.92 -0.65
C SER A 6 1.40 5.81 0.22
N SER A 7 1.38 5.63 1.55
CA SER A 7 2.22 6.42 2.46
C SER A 7 3.71 6.23 2.18
N VAL A 8 4.13 5.00 1.88
CA VAL A 8 5.53 4.71 1.51
C VAL A 8 5.89 5.36 0.18
N ILE A 9 5.00 5.29 -0.80
CA ILE A 9 5.23 5.92 -2.11
C ILE A 9 5.35 7.44 -1.96
N ILE A 10 4.48 8.06 -1.18
CA ILE A 10 4.51 9.50 -0.92
C ILE A 10 5.83 9.90 -0.25
N ASP A 11 6.24 9.17 0.77
CA ASP A 11 7.51 9.44 1.45
C ASP A 11 8.71 9.25 0.52
N TYR A 12 8.65 8.26 -0.36
CA TYR A 12 9.67 8.07 -1.39
C TYR A 12 9.75 9.29 -2.33
N LEU A 13 8.61 9.78 -2.80
CA LEU A 13 8.54 10.95 -3.67
C LEU A 13 9.00 12.23 -2.96
N ASP A 14 8.74 12.33 -1.66
CA ASP A 14 9.18 13.45 -0.82
C ASP A 14 10.66 13.38 -0.45
N GLY A 15 11.34 12.31 -0.82
CA GLY A 15 12.77 12.15 -0.57
C GLY A 15 13.14 11.80 0.87
N VAL A 16 12.24 11.17 1.61
CA VAL A 16 12.55 10.69 2.97
C VAL A 16 13.64 9.63 2.87
N GLU A 17 14.81 9.93 3.39
CA GLU A 17 16.03 9.18 3.11
C GLU A 17 15.93 7.69 3.44
N GLU A 18 15.42 7.34 4.62
CA GLU A 18 15.27 5.93 5.02
C GLU A 18 14.30 5.18 4.11
N ILE A 19 13.28 5.84 3.61
CA ILE A 19 12.30 5.25 2.70
C ILE A 19 12.93 5.08 1.32
N VAL A 20 13.64 6.08 0.83
CA VAL A 20 14.33 5.99 -0.48
C VAL A 20 15.32 4.82 -0.47
N GLU A 21 16.12 4.71 0.58
CA GLU A 21 17.06 3.59 0.72
C GLU A 21 16.35 2.24 0.75
N PHE A 22 15.27 2.14 1.54
CA PHE A 22 14.48 0.90 1.64
C PHE A 22 13.91 0.50 0.28
N VAL A 23 13.27 1.44 -0.42
CA VAL A 23 12.63 1.18 -1.72
C VAL A 23 13.67 0.81 -2.77
N ASP A 24 14.79 1.53 -2.81
CA ASP A 24 15.85 1.28 -3.79
C ASP A 24 16.51 -0.08 -3.62
N GLU A 25 16.50 -0.64 -2.43
CA GLU A 25 17.03 -1.98 -2.15
C GLU A 25 16.09 -3.10 -2.62
N GLN A 26 14.82 -2.80 -2.85
CA GLN A 26 13.85 -3.83 -3.25
C GLN A 26 14.01 -4.15 -4.73
N PRO A 27 14.20 -5.44 -5.10
CA PRO A 27 14.38 -5.81 -6.52
C PRO A 27 13.12 -5.62 -7.35
N VAL A 28 11.95 -5.88 -6.77
CA VAL A 28 10.66 -5.72 -7.43
C VAL A 28 9.68 -5.10 -6.45
N ILE A 29 9.04 -4.04 -6.85
CA ILE A 29 8.06 -3.31 -6.05
C ILE A 29 6.73 -3.23 -6.78
N VAL A 30 5.65 -3.47 -6.05
CA VAL A 30 4.28 -3.43 -6.55
C VAL A 30 3.41 -2.60 -5.60
N THR A 31 2.26 -2.18 -6.06
CA THR A 31 1.26 -1.48 -5.26
C THR A 31 -0.13 -1.84 -5.79
N SER A 32 -1.19 -1.26 -5.22
CA SER A 32 -2.53 -1.41 -5.76
C SER A 32 -2.90 -0.20 -6.62
N SER A 33 -3.85 -0.38 -7.54
CA SER A 33 -4.45 0.73 -8.27
C SER A 33 -5.11 1.75 -7.35
N ILE A 34 -5.58 1.32 -6.18
CA ILE A 34 -6.12 2.20 -5.13
C ILE A 34 -5.04 3.15 -4.63
N CYS A 35 -3.84 2.62 -4.34
CA CYS A 35 -2.71 3.43 -3.88
C CYS A 35 -2.23 4.39 -4.97
N VAL A 36 -2.23 3.96 -6.23
CA VAL A 36 -1.91 4.85 -7.36
C VAL A 36 -2.87 6.04 -7.37
N TYR A 37 -4.17 5.79 -7.25
CA TYR A 37 -5.15 6.86 -7.18
C TYR A 37 -4.87 7.81 -6.03
N GLU A 38 -4.57 7.30 -4.84
CA GLU A 38 -4.33 8.13 -3.66
C GLU A 38 -3.12 9.03 -3.84
N VAL A 39 -2.04 8.52 -4.41
CA VAL A 39 -0.83 9.32 -4.69
C VAL A 39 -1.16 10.43 -5.69
N LEU A 40 -1.84 10.10 -6.78
CA LEU A 40 -2.22 11.06 -7.81
C LEU A 40 -3.25 12.08 -7.27
N ALA A 41 -4.19 11.64 -6.45
CA ALA A 41 -5.16 12.53 -5.81
C ALA A 41 -4.46 13.57 -4.91
N GLY A 42 -3.43 13.16 -4.19
CA GLY A 42 -2.61 14.07 -3.39
C GLY A 42 -2.00 15.18 -4.22
N GLU A 43 -1.50 14.86 -5.41
CA GLU A 43 -0.97 15.86 -6.34
C GLU A 43 -2.05 16.82 -6.82
N VAL A 44 -3.22 16.31 -7.18
CA VAL A 44 -4.34 17.14 -7.64
C VAL A 44 -4.78 18.12 -6.56
N PHE A 45 -4.92 17.65 -5.31
CA PHE A 45 -5.39 18.48 -4.21
C PHE A 45 -4.36 19.51 -3.75
N SER A 46 -3.06 19.23 -3.90
CA SER A 46 -2.01 20.15 -3.46
C SER A 46 -1.58 21.14 -4.54
N ALA A 47 -1.53 20.71 -5.80
CA ALA A 47 -1.01 21.51 -6.92
C ALA A 47 -2.10 22.04 -7.84
N GLY A 48 -3.35 21.57 -7.71
CA GLY A 48 -4.44 21.94 -8.61
C GLY A 48 -4.33 21.21 -9.94
N GLN A 49 -4.15 21.96 -11.03
CA GLN A 49 -3.98 21.35 -12.35
C GLN A 49 -2.61 20.65 -12.43
N THR A 50 -2.64 19.33 -12.66
CA THR A 50 -1.45 18.48 -12.63
C THR A 50 -1.34 17.63 -13.90
N ASP A 51 -0.12 17.45 -14.38
CA ASP A 51 0.18 16.44 -15.38
C ASP A 51 0.17 15.06 -14.70
N LEU A 52 -0.97 14.38 -14.79
CA LEU A 52 -1.17 13.09 -14.13
C LEU A 52 -0.28 11.99 -14.69
N ILE A 53 0.00 12.01 -15.98
CA ILE A 53 0.89 11.04 -16.62
C ILE A 53 2.32 11.23 -16.10
N GLY A 54 2.79 12.46 -16.07
CA GLY A 54 4.11 12.79 -15.51
C GLY A 54 4.21 12.45 -14.03
N ALA A 55 3.17 12.74 -13.25
CA ALA A 55 3.13 12.39 -11.83
C ALA A 55 3.22 10.87 -11.63
N ARG A 56 2.50 10.09 -12.45
CA ARG A 56 2.58 8.63 -12.38
C ARG A 56 3.97 8.11 -12.75
N GLU A 57 4.63 8.72 -13.72
CA GLU A 57 5.99 8.35 -14.14
C GLU A 57 7.02 8.55 -13.02
N ASN A 58 6.79 9.47 -12.10
CA ASN A 58 7.70 9.72 -10.98
C ASN A 58 7.85 8.50 -10.05
N PHE A 59 6.87 7.58 -10.06
CA PHE A 59 6.97 6.29 -9.39
C PHE A 59 6.70 5.13 -10.35
N GLY A 60 7.14 5.29 -11.60
CA GLY A 60 6.91 4.34 -12.69
C GLY A 60 7.51 2.96 -12.48
N ARG A 61 8.52 2.84 -11.62
CA ARG A 61 9.12 1.56 -11.26
C ARG A 61 8.15 0.67 -10.48
N VAL A 62 7.17 1.27 -9.81
CA VAL A 62 6.19 0.53 -9.01
C VAL A 62 5.07 0.03 -9.91
N THR A 63 4.91 -1.29 -10.01
CA THR A 63 3.84 -1.91 -10.80
C THR A 63 2.53 -1.92 -10.02
N ALA A 64 1.45 -1.47 -10.64
CA ALA A 64 0.13 -1.46 -10.01
C ALA A 64 -0.59 -2.79 -10.24
N LEU A 65 -1.17 -3.33 -9.19
CA LEU A 65 -2.02 -4.53 -9.21
C LEU A 65 -3.48 -4.09 -9.10
N ASP A 66 -4.35 -4.68 -9.90
CA ASP A 66 -5.76 -4.34 -9.92
C ASP A 66 -6.50 -4.91 -8.71
N PHE A 67 -7.49 -4.17 -8.23
CA PHE A 67 -8.44 -4.68 -7.24
C PHE A 67 -9.58 -5.39 -7.98
N SER A 68 -9.45 -6.71 -8.08
CA SER A 68 -10.41 -7.56 -8.79
C SER A 68 -11.50 -8.10 -7.86
N GLU A 69 -12.53 -8.74 -8.43
CA GLU A 69 -13.54 -9.44 -7.65
C GLU A 69 -12.92 -10.55 -6.79
N GLU A 70 -11.91 -11.24 -7.31
CA GLU A 70 -11.18 -12.26 -6.56
C GLU A 70 -10.54 -11.67 -5.31
N VAL A 71 -9.91 -10.50 -5.44
CA VAL A 71 -9.32 -9.79 -4.29
C VAL A 71 -10.40 -9.30 -3.34
N ALA A 72 -11.57 -8.88 -3.85
CA ALA A 72 -12.69 -8.49 -3.01
C ALA A 72 -13.19 -9.64 -2.13
N LEU A 73 -13.25 -10.86 -2.68
CA LEU A 73 -13.62 -12.06 -1.91
C LEU A 73 -12.58 -12.34 -0.82
N GLU A 74 -11.31 -12.20 -1.15
CA GLU A 74 -10.23 -12.37 -0.17
C GLU A 74 -10.33 -11.32 0.94
N ALA A 75 -10.63 -10.07 0.59
CA ALA A 75 -10.83 -9.01 1.58
C ALA A 75 -11.97 -9.36 2.56
N ALA A 76 -13.06 -9.90 2.04
CA ALA A 76 -14.19 -10.32 2.88
C ALA A 76 -13.80 -11.46 3.84
N ARG A 77 -13.01 -12.42 3.36
CA ARG A 77 -12.50 -13.51 4.21
C ARG A 77 -11.58 -12.96 5.31
N MET A 78 -10.70 -12.04 4.95
CA MET A 78 -9.82 -11.39 5.93
C MET A 78 -10.61 -10.64 6.99
N GLN A 79 -11.65 -9.91 6.58
CA GLN A 79 -12.48 -9.16 7.54
C GLN A 79 -13.18 -10.08 8.53
N THR A 80 -13.62 -11.25 8.09
CA THR A 80 -14.20 -12.25 8.97
C THR A 80 -13.21 -12.62 10.09
N HIS A 81 -11.97 -12.90 9.71
CA HIS A 81 -10.91 -13.22 10.68
C HIS A 81 -10.62 -12.03 11.62
N LEU A 82 -10.53 -10.83 11.06
CA LEU A 82 -10.24 -9.63 11.84
C LEU A 82 -11.35 -9.29 12.83
N LEU A 83 -12.60 -9.51 12.45
CA LEU A 83 -13.75 -9.35 13.36
C LEU A 83 -13.67 -10.32 14.54
N GLU A 84 -13.27 -11.56 14.29
CA GLU A 84 -13.09 -12.56 15.35
C GLU A 84 -11.95 -12.16 16.30
N SER A 85 -10.93 -11.48 15.79
CA SER A 85 -9.80 -10.98 16.58
C SER A 85 -10.10 -9.64 17.26
N GLY A 86 -11.26 -9.04 17.01
CA GLY A 86 -11.62 -7.73 17.56
C GLY A 86 -10.90 -6.55 16.93
N THR A 87 -10.30 -6.74 15.75
CA THR A 87 -9.52 -5.72 15.05
C THR A 87 -9.98 -5.50 13.61
N PRO A 88 -11.27 -5.17 13.36
CA PRO A 88 -11.74 -4.94 12.01
C PRO A 88 -11.04 -3.73 11.39
N MET A 89 -10.88 -3.77 10.06
CA MET A 89 -10.23 -2.70 9.32
C MET A 89 -11.25 -1.90 8.51
N SER A 90 -10.89 -0.64 8.20
CA SER A 90 -11.66 0.16 7.25
C SER A 90 -11.62 -0.49 5.86
N PRO A 91 -12.65 -0.27 5.03
CA PRO A 91 -12.67 -0.86 3.68
C PRO A 91 -11.44 -0.52 2.84
N ARG A 92 -10.98 0.73 2.88
CA ARG A 92 -9.79 1.15 2.12
C ARG A 92 -8.56 0.34 2.52
N ASP A 93 -8.26 0.29 3.81
CA ASP A 93 -7.07 -0.40 4.32
C ASP A 93 -7.15 -1.90 4.09
N LEU A 94 -8.34 -2.46 4.27
CA LEU A 94 -8.58 -3.88 4.03
C LEU A 94 -8.37 -4.26 2.57
N MET A 95 -8.87 -3.44 1.64
CA MET A 95 -8.71 -3.70 0.21
C MET A 95 -7.23 -3.67 -0.21
N ILE A 96 -6.46 -2.75 0.36
CA ILE A 96 -5.02 -2.67 0.10
C ILE A 96 -4.31 -3.90 0.65
N ALA A 97 -4.59 -4.26 1.90
CA ALA A 97 -3.99 -5.43 2.53
C ALA A 97 -4.34 -6.73 1.80
N ALA A 98 -5.58 -6.85 1.33
CA ALA A 98 -6.03 -8.03 0.57
C ALA A 98 -5.32 -8.13 -0.79
N THR A 99 -5.07 -7.00 -1.44
CA THR A 99 -4.31 -6.98 -2.70
C THR A 99 -2.89 -7.50 -2.46
N ALA A 100 -2.24 -7.04 -1.41
CA ALA A 100 -0.90 -7.50 -1.04
C ALA A 100 -0.89 -8.99 -0.73
N ARG A 101 -1.85 -9.47 0.06
CA ARG A 101 -1.95 -10.88 0.42
C ARG A 101 -2.20 -11.77 -0.80
N SER A 102 -3.12 -11.38 -1.68
CA SER A 102 -3.43 -12.14 -2.90
C SER A 102 -2.23 -12.26 -3.82
N ALA A 103 -1.34 -11.28 -3.80
CA ALA A 103 -0.10 -11.30 -4.57
C ALA A 103 1.03 -12.06 -3.85
N GLY A 104 0.82 -12.49 -2.60
CA GLY A 104 1.84 -13.16 -1.80
C GLY A 104 3.00 -12.25 -1.40
N LYS A 105 2.74 -10.95 -1.21
CA LYS A 105 3.78 -9.96 -0.93
C LYS A 105 3.78 -9.53 0.53
N GLU A 106 4.94 -9.11 0.99
CA GLU A 106 5.08 -8.39 2.24
C GLU A 106 4.57 -6.96 2.04
N LEU A 107 3.71 -6.51 2.94
CA LEU A 107 3.17 -5.15 2.91
C LEU A 107 4.12 -4.20 3.64
N ALA A 108 4.69 -3.25 2.90
CA ALA A 108 5.52 -2.19 3.47
C ALA A 108 4.68 -0.94 3.72
N VAL A 109 4.66 -0.50 4.97
CA VAL A 109 3.87 0.66 5.41
C VAL A 109 4.73 1.60 6.25
N SER A 110 4.43 2.89 6.22
CA SER A 110 5.01 3.88 7.14
C SER A 110 4.03 4.24 8.26
N ASP A 111 2.80 3.73 8.20
CA ASP A 111 1.72 4.00 9.13
C ASP A 111 1.45 2.76 9.99
N ALA A 112 1.24 2.98 11.30
CA ALA A 112 0.94 1.91 12.25
C ALA A 112 -0.46 1.31 12.08
N ASP A 113 -1.35 1.91 11.27
CA ASP A 113 -2.71 1.41 11.05
C ASP A 113 -2.76 0.00 10.48
N PHE A 114 -1.71 -0.42 9.77
CA PHE A 114 -1.58 -1.78 9.24
C PHE A 114 -0.84 -2.72 10.20
N ASP A 115 -0.29 -2.22 11.30
CA ASP A 115 0.52 -3.02 12.22
C ASP A 115 -0.33 -3.54 13.38
N THR A 116 -1.32 -4.36 13.06
CA THR A 116 -2.20 -5.00 14.04
C THR A 116 -1.91 -6.48 14.15
N GLU A 117 -2.13 -7.05 15.32
CA GLU A 117 -1.92 -8.49 15.55
C GLU A 117 -2.79 -9.34 14.62
N GLY A 118 -4.06 -8.97 14.45
CA GLY A 118 -4.97 -9.70 13.57
C GLY A 118 -4.51 -9.70 12.11
N LEU A 119 -4.00 -8.58 11.61
CA LEU A 119 -3.49 -8.51 10.26
C LEU A 119 -2.19 -9.30 10.10
N ARG A 120 -1.31 -9.27 11.10
CA ARG A 120 -0.04 -10.01 11.07
C ARG A 120 -0.23 -11.51 10.98
N GLU A 121 -1.34 -12.04 11.48
CA GLU A 121 -1.68 -13.46 11.34
C GLU A 121 -2.02 -13.83 9.90
N LEU A 122 -2.46 -12.86 9.09
CA LEU A 122 -2.90 -13.06 7.71
C LEU A 122 -1.85 -12.65 6.68
N LEU A 123 -0.98 -11.71 7.03
CA LEU A 123 -0.08 -11.05 6.10
C LEU A 123 1.18 -10.60 6.81
N SER A 124 2.33 -10.73 6.15
CA SER A 124 3.57 -10.15 6.65
C SER A 124 3.53 -8.63 6.44
N VAL A 125 3.64 -7.89 7.53
CA VAL A 125 3.64 -6.43 7.52
C VAL A 125 4.98 -5.93 7.97
N ARG A 126 5.59 -5.05 7.19
CA ARG A 126 6.86 -4.41 7.51
C ARG A 126 6.66 -2.91 7.60
N LYS A 127 6.92 -2.36 8.78
CA LYS A 127 6.92 -0.91 8.98
C LYS A 127 8.27 -0.35 8.53
N SER A 128 8.24 0.57 7.56
CA SER A 128 9.43 1.24 7.05
C SER A 128 9.36 2.72 7.34
N GLY A 129 10.53 3.34 7.52
CA GLY A 129 10.62 4.76 7.83
C GLY A 129 10.77 5.04 9.33
N PRO A 130 10.76 6.34 9.70
CA PRO A 130 11.08 6.78 11.06
C PRO A 130 9.93 6.65 12.07
N TYR A 131 8.79 6.16 11.72
CA TYR A 131 7.58 6.13 12.56
C TYR A 131 7.55 4.94 13.50
#